data_322367130b90a53868496de3eedd5221
#
_entry.id   322367130b90a53868496de3eedd5221
#
_cell.length_a   1.000
_cell.length_b   1.000
_cell.length_c   1.000
_cell.angle_alpha   90.00
_cell.angle_beta   90.00
_cell.angle_gamma   90.00
#
_symmetry.space_group_name_H-M   'P 1'
#
loop_
_entity.id
_entity.type
_entity.pdbx_description
1 polymer ?
#
loop_
_entity_poly.entity_id
_entity_poly.type
_entity_poly.pdbx_seq_one_letter_code
_entity_poly.pdbx_strand_id
1 'polypeptide(L)'
;GLNHAKTAILIVLVNPRAGGLLISGPRGIGKSTLMRSTQELIERPWRDIPVSVTEDRLFGTIDTEKAIYSGQKKLYPGIINEADQGVLYLDDANLLREDLLDSILNIAEVGAYQLERDGLSLRCDTSFTVIAAINPESGMLSGACLDQFGLFVNVDNIHDENTRVEILKRTISFEKDCASFCNLWKLENEKIKKAIHSAMSLLPKVVVSSAMIQLVSVYALKAHVSGHRADIYLIEAARALAALAERRYVLPKDLE
;
A
#
# COMPACT_ATOMS: atom_id res chain seq x y z
N GLY A 1 2.80 15.05 -12.54
CA GLY A 1 3.00 15.26 -11.11
C GLY A 1 2.98 13.96 -10.34
N LEU A 2 3.30 13.99 -9.04
CA LEU A 2 3.24 12.85 -8.12
C LEU A 2 4.18 11.68 -8.51
N ASN A 3 5.30 11.93 -9.18
CA ASN A 3 6.15 10.85 -9.70
C ASN A 3 6.70 9.95 -8.60
N HIS A 4 7.17 10.52 -7.48
CA HIS A 4 7.64 9.72 -6.33
C HIS A 4 6.54 8.85 -5.75
N ALA A 5 5.31 9.37 -5.60
CA ALA A 5 4.17 8.58 -5.13
C ALA A 5 3.83 7.43 -6.11
N LYS A 6 3.85 7.69 -7.41
CA LYS A 6 3.64 6.64 -8.44
C LYS A 6 4.70 5.56 -8.37
N THR A 7 5.97 5.93 -8.25
CA THR A 7 7.07 4.95 -8.10
C THR A 7 6.91 4.13 -6.83
N ALA A 8 6.62 4.77 -5.70
CA ALA A 8 6.41 4.07 -4.42
C ALA A 8 5.21 3.11 -4.49
N ILE A 9 4.11 3.50 -5.14
CA ILE A 9 2.96 2.62 -5.38
C ILE A 9 3.40 1.39 -6.20
N LEU A 10 4.13 1.58 -7.30
CA LEU A 10 4.61 0.47 -8.12
C LEU A 10 5.49 -0.49 -7.31
N ILE A 11 6.37 0.04 -6.44
CA ILE A 11 7.22 -0.77 -5.56
C ILE A 11 6.37 -1.68 -4.67
N VAL A 12 5.40 -1.14 -3.92
CA VAL A 12 4.58 -1.94 -2.98
C VAL A 12 3.61 -2.87 -3.70
N LEU A 13 3.17 -2.53 -4.91
CA LEU A 13 2.35 -3.42 -5.73
C LEU A 13 3.16 -4.60 -6.27
N VAL A 14 4.42 -4.41 -6.61
CA VAL A 14 5.32 -5.48 -7.10
C VAL A 14 5.83 -6.31 -5.93
N ASN A 15 6.21 -5.68 -4.82
CA ASN A 15 6.75 -6.35 -3.65
C ASN A 15 6.11 -5.89 -2.34
N PRO A 16 5.08 -6.58 -1.85
CA PRO A 16 4.46 -6.27 -0.55
C PRO A 16 5.43 -6.28 0.63
N ARG A 17 6.55 -7.01 0.53
CA ARG A 17 7.59 -7.05 1.57
C ARG A 17 8.34 -5.74 1.75
N ALA A 18 8.15 -4.76 0.85
CA ALA A 18 8.66 -3.41 1.03
C ALA A 18 7.99 -2.64 2.19
N GLY A 19 6.98 -3.24 2.87
CA GLY A 19 6.46 -2.76 4.16
C GLY A 19 5.35 -1.73 4.06
N GLY A 20 4.56 -1.72 3.01
CA GLY A 20 3.46 -0.77 2.84
C GLY A 20 3.93 0.65 2.46
N LEU A 21 2.96 1.52 2.18
CA LEU A 21 3.21 2.88 1.72
C LEU A 21 2.36 3.89 2.47
N LEU A 22 3.00 4.93 3.00
CA LEU A 22 2.33 6.10 3.56
C LEU A 22 2.57 7.32 2.66
N ILE A 23 1.47 7.96 2.21
CA ILE A 23 1.50 9.18 1.40
C ILE A 23 0.99 10.34 2.25
N SER A 24 1.86 11.29 2.54
CA SER A 24 1.53 12.53 3.26
C SER A 24 1.37 13.69 2.28
N GLY A 25 0.38 14.51 2.46
CA GLY A 25 0.24 15.74 1.66
C GLY A 25 -1.10 16.44 1.88
N PRO A 26 -1.22 17.73 1.48
CA PRO A 26 -2.41 18.54 1.70
C PRO A 26 -3.63 17.98 0.97
N ARG A 27 -4.81 18.43 1.38
CA ARG A 27 -6.07 18.11 0.69
C ARG A 27 -6.08 18.65 -0.74
N GLY A 28 -6.76 17.95 -1.64
CA GLY A 28 -6.94 18.39 -3.03
C GLY A 28 -5.74 18.17 -3.95
N ILE A 29 -4.62 17.63 -3.48
CA ILE A 29 -3.43 17.39 -4.31
C ILE A 29 -3.54 16.18 -5.26
N GLY A 30 -4.65 15.41 -5.16
CA GLY A 30 -4.92 14.29 -6.04
C GLY A 30 -4.53 12.91 -5.48
N LYS A 31 -4.29 12.76 -4.16
CA LYS A 31 -3.98 11.45 -3.54
C LYS A 31 -5.06 10.41 -3.82
N SER A 32 -6.31 10.67 -3.47
CA SER A 32 -7.42 9.73 -3.67
C SER A 32 -7.71 9.47 -5.15
N THR A 33 -7.49 10.46 -6.05
CA THR A 33 -7.56 10.26 -7.50
C THR A 33 -6.49 9.30 -7.99
N LEU A 34 -5.25 9.43 -7.48
CA LEU A 34 -4.15 8.52 -7.80
C LEU A 34 -4.47 7.09 -7.34
N MET A 35 -5.05 6.93 -6.14
CA MET A 35 -5.43 5.61 -5.62
C MET A 35 -6.52 4.94 -6.46
N ARG A 36 -7.58 5.66 -6.84
CA ARG A 36 -8.63 5.14 -7.73
C ARG A 36 -8.04 4.68 -9.08
N SER A 37 -7.16 5.48 -9.67
CA SER A 37 -6.47 5.10 -10.91
C SER A 37 -5.57 3.87 -10.71
N THR A 38 -4.97 3.70 -9.54
CA THR A 38 -4.14 2.54 -9.21
C THR A 38 -4.98 1.28 -9.08
N GLN A 39 -6.17 1.36 -8.49
CA GLN A 39 -7.11 0.23 -8.39
C GLN A 39 -7.44 -0.37 -9.76
N GLU A 40 -7.57 0.46 -10.79
CA GLU A 40 -7.82 0.01 -12.17
C GLU A 40 -6.63 -0.73 -12.81
N LEU A 41 -5.42 -0.57 -12.25
CA LEU A 41 -4.19 -1.18 -12.77
C LEU A 41 -3.94 -2.59 -12.26
N ILE A 42 -4.66 -3.06 -11.23
CA ILE A 42 -4.44 -4.36 -10.61
C ILE A 42 -5.67 -5.24 -10.70
N GLU A 43 -5.46 -6.54 -10.83
CA GLU A 43 -6.52 -7.56 -10.87
C GLU A 43 -6.70 -8.25 -9.50
N ARG A 44 -6.03 -7.74 -8.47
CA ARG A 44 -6.11 -8.23 -7.09
C ARG A 44 -7.20 -7.52 -6.31
N PRO A 45 -7.73 -8.10 -5.21
CA PRO A 45 -8.69 -7.44 -4.36
C PRO A 45 -8.19 -6.07 -3.90
N TRP A 46 -9.05 -5.08 -3.99
CA TRP A 46 -8.81 -3.75 -3.45
C TRP A 46 -9.95 -3.39 -2.51
N ARG A 47 -9.62 -3.01 -1.29
CA ARG A 47 -10.62 -2.60 -0.30
C ARG A 47 -10.24 -1.27 0.33
N ASP A 48 -11.20 -0.36 0.37
CA ASP A 48 -11.08 0.92 1.06
C ASP A 48 -11.59 0.79 2.48
N ILE A 49 -10.85 1.33 3.45
CA ILE A 49 -11.29 1.43 4.84
C ILE A 49 -11.82 2.84 5.09
N PRO A 50 -13.11 2.99 5.40
CA PRO A 50 -13.66 4.27 5.82
C PRO A 50 -13.20 4.60 7.24
N VAL A 51 -12.99 5.89 7.53
CA VAL A 51 -12.58 6.39 8.87
C VAL A 51 -13.53 5.93 9.99
N SER A 52 -14.82 5.76 9.66
CA SER A 52 -15.87 5.33 10.60
C SER A 52 -16.05 3.80 10.68
N VAL A 53 -15.09 3.01 10.23
CA VAL A 53 -15.17 1.55 10.25
C VAL A 53 -15.33 1.03 11.68
N THR A 54 -16.20 0.05 11.88
CA THR A 54 -16.34 -0.68 13.14
C THR A 54 -15.48 -1.95 13.14
N GLU A 55 -15.15 -2.45 14.33
CA GLU A 55 -14.37 -3.69 14.49
C GLU A 55 -15.02 -4.86 13.75
N ASP A 56 -16.34 -5.03 13.89
CA ASP A 56 -17.08 -6.11 13.24
C ASP A 56 -17.00 -6.04 11.73
N ARG A 57 -17.06 -4.84 11.16
CA ARG A 57 -16.93 -4.66 9.72
C ARG A 57 -15.49 -4.87 9.24
N LEU A 58 -14.51 -4.52 10.09
CA LEU A 58 -13.10 -4.65 9.78
C LEU A 58 -12.63 -6.10 9.85
N PHE A 59 -12.83 -6.75 10.99
CA PHE A 59 -12.32 -8.11 11.28
C PHE A 59 -13.31 -9.22 10.92
N GLY A 60 -14.60 -8.89 10.77
CA GLY A 60 -15.66 -9.85 10.60
C GLY A 60 -16.25 -10.35 11.92
N THR A 61 -17.20 -11.28 11.80
CA THR A 61 -17.88 -11.86 12.95
C THR A 61 -18.01 -13.37 12.83
N ILE A 62 -18.19 -14.06 13.98
CA ILE A 62 -18.46 -15.50 14.01
C ILE A 62 -19.96 -15.72 14.19
N ASP A 63 -20.54 -16.65 13.41
CA ASP A 63 -21.91 -17.10 13.59
C ASP A 63 -22.01 -17.95 14.86
N THR A 64 -22.31 -17.28 15.97
CA THR A 64 -22.38 -17.93 17.30
C THR A 64 -23.54 -18.91 17.39
N GLU A 65 -24.67 -18.63 16.76
CA GLU A 65 -25.82 -19.56 16.76
C GLU A 65 -25.46 -20.88 16.06
N LYS A 66 -24.87 -20.84 14.87
CA LYS A 66 -24.42 -22.06 14.19
C LYS A 66 -23.31 -22.77 14.94
N ALA A 67 -22.40 -22.04 15.56
CA ALA A 67 -21.34 -22.65 16.35
C ALA A 67 -21.89 -23.45 17.53
N ILE A 68 -22.92 -22.94 18.20
CA ILE A 68 -23.56 -23.61 19.35
C ILE A 68 -24.41 -24.82 18.89
N TYR A 69 -25.22 -24.67 17.84
CA TYR A 69 -26.16 -25.73 17.40
C TYR A 69 -25.51 -26.84 16.58
N SER A 70 -24.52 -26.51 15.76
CA SER A 70 -23.92 -27.48 14.80
C SER A 70 -22.43 -27.76 15.06
N GLY A 71 -21.79 -27.09 16.04
CA GLY A 71 -20.35 -27.18 16.29
C GLY A 71 -19.50 -26.59 15.16
N GLN A 72 -20.10 -25.98 14.13
CA GLN A 72 -19.39 -25.41 13.00
C GLN A 72 -19.15 -23.92 13.20
N LYS A 73 -17.88 -23.52 13.32
CA LYS A 73 -17.47 -22.13 13.37
C LYS A 73 -17.55 -21.54 11.95
N LYS A 74 -18.57 -20.73 11.67
CA LYS A 74 -18.71 -20.02 10.41
C LYS A 74 -18.28 -18.57 10.58
N LEU A 75 -17.26 -18.14 9.82
CA LEU A 75 -16.83 -16.75 9.74
C LEU A 75 -17.73 -15.99 8.75
N TYR A 76 -18.20 -14.80 9.16
CA TYR A 76 -18.63 -13.76 8.26
C TYR A 76 -17.44 -12.84 8.01
N PRO A 77 -16.85 -12.86 6.79
CA PRO A 77 -15.59 -12.17 6.53
C PRO A 77 -15.74 -10.66 6.69
N GLY A 78 -14.74 -10.04 7.30
CA GLY A 78 -14.59 -8.58 7.33
C GLY A 78 -13.76 -8.06 6.17
N ILE A 79 -13.58 -6.73 6.12
CA ILE A 79 -12.82 -6.04 5.07
C ILE A 79 -11.39 -6.62 4.94
N ILE A 80 -10.75 -6.97 6.06
CA ILE A 80 -9.41 -7.55 6.08
C ILE A 80 -9.36 -8.87 5.29
N ASN A 81 -10.33 -9.76 5.50
CA ASN A 81 -10.40 -11.02 4.74
C ASN A 81 -10.75 -10.78 3.27
N GLU A 82 -11.61 -9.79 2.99
CA GLU A 82 -11.97 -9.41 1.62
C GLU A 82 -10.78 -8.82 0.85
N ALA A 83 -9.76 -8.30 1.55
CA ALA A 83 -8.53 -7.75 0.98
C ALA A 83 -7.41 -8.78 0.82
N ASP A 84 -7.65 -10.05 1.18
CA ASP A 84 -6.61 -11.09 1.12
C ASP A 84 -5.96 -11.17 -0.27
N GLN A 85 -4.64 -11.30 -0.30
CA GLN A 85 -3.79 -11.26 -1.51
C GLN A 85 -3.89 -9.95 -2.31
N GLY A 86 -4.46 -8.90 -1.73
CA GLY A 86 -4.75 -7.63 -2.39
C GLY A 86 -4.14 -6.40 -1.74
N VAL A 87 -4.88 -5.32 -1.82
CA VAL A 87 -4.51 -4.01 -1.27
C VAL A 87 -5.59 -3.52 -0.33
N LEU A 88 -5.17 -3.03 0.82
CA LEU A 88 -5.99 -2.32 1.78
C LEU A 88 -5.62 -0.84 1.76
N TYR A 89 -6.55 0.01 1.33
CA TYR A 89 -6.34 1.44 1.24
C TYR A 89 -7.02 2.17 2.39
N LEU A 90 -6.26 3.03 3.07
CA LEU A 90 -6.73 3.90 4.15
C LEU A 90 -6.63 5.36 3.70
N ASP A 91 -7.77 5.98 3.39
CA ASP A 91 -7.82 7.42 3.14
C ASP A 91 -7.98 8.17 4.47
N ASP A 92 -7.25 9.27 4.64
CA ASP A 92 -7.17 10.03 5.89
C ASP A 92 -6.88 9.12 7.12
N ALA A 93 -5.88 8.23 7.01
CA ALA A 93 -5.53 7.22 8.01
C ALA A 93 -5.26 7.81 9.41
N ASN A 94 -4.84 9.07 9.50
CA ASN A 94 -4.64 9.81 10.75
C ASN A 94 -5.95 10.17 11.48
N LEU A 95 -7.10 9.97 10.85
CA LEU A 95 -8.43 10.14 11.47
C LEU A 95 -9.06 8.81 11.91
N LEU A 96 -8.45 7.67 11.53
CA LEU A 96 -8.87 6.37 12.01
C LEU A 96 -8.51 6.21 13.50
N ARG A 97 -9.28 5.43 14.24
CA ARG A 97 -8.92 5.06 15.62
C ARG A 97 -7.55 4.39 15.62
N GLU A 98 -6.67 4.84 16.53
CA GLU A 98 -5.28 4.38 16.59
C GLU A 98 -5.18 2.87 16.83
N ASP A 99 -6.03 2.31 17.70
CA ASP A 99 -6.09 0.89 17.99
C ASP A 99 -6.44 0.02 16.77
N LEU A 100 -7.34 0.52 15.91
CA LEU A 100 -7.68 -0.16 14.66
C LEU A 100 -6.54 -0.08 13.65
N LEU A 101 -5.90 1.09 13.53
CA LEU A 101 -4.77 1.27 12.64
C LEU A 101 -3.61 0.36 13.03
N ASP A 102 -3.24 0.33 14.31
CA ASP A 102 -2.20 -0.56 14.84
C ASP A 102 -2.51 -2.03 14.57
N SER A 103 -3.77 -2.43 14.75
CA SER A 103 -4.21 -3.79 14.46
C SER A 103 -4.06 -4.14 12.99
N ILE A 104 -4.47 -3.23 12.07
CA ILE A 104 -4.34 -3.43 10.63
C ILE A 104 -2.87 -3.60 10.23
N LEU A 105 -2.00 -2.72 10.72
CA LEU A 105 -0.57 -2.74 10.40
C LEU A 105 0.10 -4.00 10.94
N ASN A 106 -0.22 -4.40 12.17
CA ASN A 106 0.29 -5.64 12.76
C ASN A 106 -0.17 -6.88 11.98
N ILE A 107 -1.44 -6.94 11.55
CA ILE A 107 -1.95 -8.04 10.73
C ILE A 107 -1.23 -8.09 9.38
N ALA A 108 -0.98 -6.95 8.75
CA ALA A 108 -0.25 -6.89 7.49
C ALA A 108 1.19 -7.43 7.63
N GLU A 109 1.83 -7.21 8.79
CA GLU A 109 3.17 -7.71 9.08
C GLU A 109 3.17 -9.21 9.42
N VAL A 110 2.26 -9.64 10.30
CA VAL A 110 2.21 -11.03 10.82
C VAL A 110 1.59 -12.00 9.81
N GLY A 111 0.68 -11.52 8.97
CA GLY A 111 -0.04 -12.35 7.99
C GLY A 111 -1.18 -13.17 8.60
N ALA A 112 -1.61 -12.87 9.83
CA ALA A 112 -2.70 -13.55 10.50
C ALA A 112 -3.24 -12.73 11.67
N TYR A 113 -4.50 -12.98 12.04
CA TYR A 113 -5.09 -12.46 13.28
C TYR A 113 -5.99 -13.50 13.95
N GLN A 114 -6.30 -13.29 15.21
CA GLN A 114 -7.17 -14.13 16.00
C GLN A 114 -8.47 -13.38 16.29
N LEU A 115 -9.58 -13.94 15.83
CA LEU A 115 -10.90 -13.40 16.12
C LEU A 115 -11.51 -14.14 17.29
N GLU A 116 -11.77 -13.42 18.38
CA GLU A 116 -12.38 -13.97 19.59
C GLU A 116 -13.77 -13.35 19.81
N ARG A 117 -14.78 -14.20 19.89
CA ARG A 117 -16.18 -13.80 20.15
C ARG A 117 -16.91 -14.87 20.96
N ASP A 118 -17.59 -14.44 22.02
CA ASP A 118 -18.43 -15.28 22.87
C ASP A 118 -17.76 -16.60 23.32
N GLY A 119 -16.46 -16.54 23.67
CA GLY A 119 -15.67 -17.71 24.04
C GLY A 119 -15.23 -18.60 22.87
N LEU A 120 -15.53 -18.20 21.63
CA LEU A 120 -15.03 -18.85 20.43
C LEU A 120 -13.80 -18.11 19.92
N SER A 121 -12.78 -18.86 19.51
CA SER A 121 -11.55 -18.32 18.92
C SER A 121 -11.34 -18.93 17.54
N LEU A 122 -11.05 -18.09 16.56
CA LEU A 122 -10.77 -18.47 15.18
C LEU A 122 -9.54 -17.74 14.69
N ARG A 123 -8.54 -18.49 14.19
CA ARG A 123 -7.40 -17.93 13.49
C ARG A 123 -7.75 -17.69 12.04
N CYS A 124 -7.47 -16.47 11.56
CA CYS A 124 -7.68 -16.03 10.19
C CYS A 124 -6.31 -15.68 9.59
N ASP A 125 -5.85 -16.47 8.62
CA ASP A 125 -4.65 -16.14 7.86
C ASP A 125 -5.05 -15.19 6.72
N THR A 126 -4.25 -14.14 6.48
CA THR A 126 -4.49 -13.13 5.46
C THR A 126 -3.18 -12.43 5.10
N SER A 127 -3.05 -11.99 3.87
CA SER A 127 -1.88 -11.27 3.38
C SER A 127 -2.33 -10.14 2.46
N PHE A 128 -2.01 -8.92 2.80
CA PHE A 128 -2.37 -7.73 2.00
C PHE A 128 -1.30 -6.65 2.10
N THR A 129 -1.30 -5.75 1.13
CA THR A 129 -0.45 -4.56 1.14
C THR A 129 -1.24 -3.38 1.69
N VAL A 130 -0.69 -2.66 2.65
CA VAL A 130 -1.29 -1.42 3.16
C VAL A 130 -0.78 -0.23 2.36
N ILE A 131 -1.71 0.57 1.84
CA ILE A 131 -1.43 1.90 1.31
C ILE A 131 -2.28 2.89 2.11
N ALA A 132 -1.63 3.83 2.77
CA ALA A 132 -2.29 4.85 3.57
C ALA A 132 -2.03 6.25 3.02
N ALA A 133 -3.03 7.11 3.08
CA ALA A 133 -2.91 8.53 2.80
C ALA A 133 -3.25 9.33 4.05
N ILE A 134 -2.48 10.39 4.33
CA ILE A 134 -2.73 11.33 5.42
C ILE A 134 -2.72 12.77 4.93
N ASN A 135 -3.45 13.62 5.65
CA ASN A 135 -3.29 15.06 5.58
C ASN A 135 -2.58 15.54 6.86
N PRO A 136 -1.33 16.02 6.79
CA PRO A 136 -0.58 16.42 7.97
C PRO A 136 -1.23 17.56 8.74
N GLU A 137 -2.08 18.38 8.12
CA GLU A 137 -2.84 19.45 8.78
C GLU A 137 -3.90 18.91 9.76
N SER A 138 -4.36 17.68 9.54
CA SER A 138 -5.35 17.00 10.40
C SER A 138 -4.72 16.18 11.51
N GLY A 139 -3.40 16.20 11.64
CA GLY A 139 -2.60 15.44 12.61
C GLY A 139 -1.64 14.46 11.94
N MET A 140 -0.65 14.01 12.70
CA MET A 140 0.32 13.00 12.27
C MET A 140 0.00 11.67 12.94
N LEU A 141 0.48 10.59 12.35
CA LEU A 141 0.49 9.27 12.99
C LEU A 141 1.52 9.23 14.12
N SER A 142 1.31 8.35 15.10
CA SER A 142 2.31 8.09 16.13
C SER A 142 3.62 7.53 15.52
N GLY A 143 4.74 7.74 16.21
CA GLY A 143 6.02 7.20 15.75
C GLY A 143 5.99 5.68 15.57
N ALA A 144 5.27 4.97 16.45
CA ALA A 144 5.12 3.53 16.37
C ALA A 144 4.38 3.07 15.10
N CYS A 145 3.32 3.79 14.70
CA CYS A 145 2.62 3.54 13.44
C CYS A 145 3.51 3.86 12.23
N LEU A 146 4.25 4.99 12.27
CA LEU A 146 5.14 5.39 11.17
C LEU A 146 6.22 4.34 10.90
N ASP A 147 6.80 3.74 11.94
CA ASP A 147 7.84 2.71 11.83
C ASP A 147 7.36 1.41 11.17
N GLN A 148 6.06 1.23 11.04
CA GLN A 148 5.49 0.05 10.39
C GLN A 148 5.36 0.21 8.87
N PHE A 149 5.47 1.45 8.34
CA PHE A 149 5.50 1.69 6.91
C PHE A 149 6.93 1.63 6.38
N GLY A 150 7.13 0.86 5.31
CA GLY A 150 8.44 0.76 4.66
C GLY A 150 8.75 1.92 3.73
N LEU A 151 7.71 2.52 3.15
CA LEU A 151 7.84 3.67 2.24
C LEU A 151 7.01 4.84 2.75
N PHE A 152 7.65 5.99 2.80
CA PHE A 152 7.00 7.28 3.12
C PHE A 152 7.24 8.27 1.99
N VAL A 153 6.17 8.86 1.47
CA VAL A 153 6.25 9.87 0.42
C VAL A 153 5.53 11.14 0.87
N ASN A 154 6.27 12.23 0.94
CA ASN A 154 5.68 13.55 1.10
C ASN A 154 5.34 14.13 -0.27
N VAL A 155 4.13 14.61 -0.42
CA VAL A 155 3.62 15.21 -1.65
C VAL A 155 3.29 16.67 -1.38
N ASP A 156 4.05 17.56 -2.00
CA ASP A 156 3.89 18.98 -1.86
C ASP A 156 3.05 19.60 -2.99
N ASN A 157 2.61 20.84 -2.77
CA ASN A 157 1.88 21.60 -3.76
C ASN A 157 2.69 21.77 -5.06
N ILE A 158 2.01 21.63 -6.17
CA ILE A 158 2.60 21.86 -7.50
C ILE A 158 2.68 23.36 -7.75
N HIS A 159 3.92 23.89 -7.84
CA HIS A 159 4.19 25.30 -8.11
C HIS A 159 4.43 25.60 -9.58
N ASP A 160 4.67 24.57 -10.40
CA ASP A 160 4.87 24.73 -11.83
C ASP A 160 3.54 25.00 -12.57
N GLU A 161 3.48 26.16 -13.24
CA GLU A 161 2.30 26.63 -13.97
C GLU A 161 1.89 25.65 -15.08
N ASN A 162 2.84 25.15 -15.87
CA ASN A 162 2.56 24.24 -16.97
C ASN A 162 1.92 22.93 -16.48
N THR A 163 2.43 22.38 -15.40
CA THR A 163 1.87 21.18 -14.77
C THR A 163 0.44 21.44 -14.26
N ARG A 164 0.18 22.61 -13.66
CA ARG A 164 -1.17 22.97 -13.20
C ARG A 164 -2.16 23.13 -14.36
N VAL A 165 -1.73 23.78 -15.44
CA VAL A 165 -2.53 23.91 -16.68
C VAL A 165 -2.86 22.54 -17.26
N GLU A 166 -1.89 21.62 -17.29
CA GLU A 166 -2.12 20.26 -17.79
C GLU A 166 -3.12 19.48 -16.92
N ILE A 167 -3.04 19.61 -15.59
CA ILE A 167 -4.01 19.02 -14.67
C ILE A 167 -5.41 19.53 -14.95
N LEU A 168 -5.59 20.85 -15.10
CA LEU A 168 -6.89 21.45 -15.41
C LEU A 168 -7.44 20.96 -16.74
N LYS A 169 -6.62 20.93 -17.80
CA LYS A 169 -7.01 20.40 -19.12
C LYS A 169 -7.50 18.96 -19.03
N ARG A 170 -6.77 18.11 -18.30
CA ARG A 170 -7.16 16.69 -18.11
C ARG A 170 -8.45 16.55 -17.32
N THR A 171 -8.62 17.33 -16.24
CA THR A 171 -9.84 17.33 -15.45
C THR A 171 -11.05 17.73 -16.29
N ILE A 172 -10.98 18.85 -17.03
CA ILE A 172 -12.05 19.31 -17.92
C ILE A 172 -12.38 18.28 -19.00
N SER A 173 -11.34 17.67 -19.61
CA SER A 173 -11.55 16.62 -20.62
C SER A 173 -12.23 15.38 -20.05
N PHE A 174 -11.86 14.97 -18.84
CA PHE A 174 -12.47 13.83 -18.13
C PHE A 174 -13.93 14.12 -17.77
N GLU A 175 -14.24 15.30 -17.25
CA GLU A 175 -15.60 15.70 -16.89
C GLU A 175 -16.51 15.81 -18.14
N LYS A 176 -15.95 16.25 -19.27
CA LYS A 176 -16.70 16.39 -20.54
C LYS A 176 -17.08 15.04 -21.15
N ASP A 177 -16.14 14.09 -21.18
CA ASP A 177 -16.34 12.74 -21.72
C ASP A 177 -15.36 11.76 -21.09
N CYS A 178 -15.79 11.16 -19.98
CA CYS A 178 -15.00 10.20 -19.22
C CYS A 178 -14.60 8.98 -20.10
N ALA A 179 -15.53 8.46 -20.93
CA ALA A 179 -15.28 7.26 -21.73
C ALA A 179 -14.20 7.49 -22.78
N SER A 180 -14.29 8.60 -23.54
CA SER A 180 -13.27 8.96 -24.52
C SER A 180 -11.93 9.27 -23.86
N PHE A 181 -11.93 9.97 -22.72
CA PHE A 181 -10.72 10.23 -21.95
C PHE A 181 -10.04 8.93 -21.49
N CYS A 182 -10.78 8.01 -20.89
CA CYS A 182 -10.23 6.72 -20.44
C CYS A 182 -9.67 5.92 -21.63
N ASN A 183 -10.33 5.93 -22.78
CA ASN A 183 -9.84 5.25 -23.98
C ASN A 183 -8.50 5.80 -24.48
N LEU A 184 -8.25 7.12 -24.39
CA LEU A 184 -6.96 7.72 -24.74
C LEU A 184 -5.79 7.15 -23.92
N TRP A 185 -6.04 6.86 -22.62
CA TRP A 185 -5.01 6.37 -21.71
C TRP A 185 -4.94 4.85 -21.61
N LYS A 186 -5.85 4.13 -22.25
CA LYS A 186 -5.94 2.67 -22.17
C LYS A 186 -4.64 1.96 -22.51
N LEU A 187 -3.97 2.36 -23.58
CA LEU A 187 -2.70 1.75 -24.00
C LEU A 187 -1.58 1.97 -22.98
N GLU A 188 -1.51 3.15 -22.37
CA GLU A 188 -0.52 3.44 -21.33
C GLU A 188 -0.81 2.64 -20.05
N ASN A 189 -2.06 2.56 -19.65
CA ASN A 189 -2.48 1.74 -18.51
C ASN A 189 -2.15 0.26 -18.74
N GLU A 190 -2.38 -0.27 -19.92
CA GLU A 190 -2.03 -1.65 -20.27
C GLU A 190 -0.51 -1.90 -20.25
N LYS A 191 0.31 -0.93 -20.63
CA LYS A 191 1.78 -1.01 -20.50
C LYS A 191 2.18 -1.11 -19.01
N ILE A 192 1.58 -0.27 -18.16
CA ILE A 192 1.86 -0.27 -16.73
C ILE A 192 1.43 -1.61 -16.10
N LYS A 193 0.23 -2.12 -16.42
CA LYS A 193 -0.23 -3.44 -15.97
C LYS A 193 0.75 -4.55 -16.33
N LYS A 194 1.18 -4.59 -17.59
CA LYS A 194 2.17 -5.56 -18.08
C LYS A 194 3.51 -5.43 -17.34
N ALA A 195 3.97 -4.20 -17.12
CA ALA A 195 5.22 -3.95 -16.38
C ALA A 195 5.13 -4.45 -14.92
N ILE A 196 4.02 -4.20 -14.23
CA ILE A 196 3.78 -4.73 -12.86
C ILE A 196 3.81 -6.26 -12.87
N HIS A 197 3.08 -6.88 -13.80
CA HIS A 197 2.98 -8.34 -13.88
C HIS A 197 4.33 -9.00 -14.21
N SER A 198 5.07 -8.42 -15.16
CA SER A 198 6.41 -8.85 -15.52
C SER A 198 7.39 -8.73 -14.35
N ALA A 199 7.34 -7.58 -13.64
CA ALA A 199 8.18 -7.33 -12.48
C ALA A 199 7.88 -8.31 -11.32
N MET A 200 6.60 -8.58 -11.03
CA MET A 200 6.21 -9.58 -10.03
C MET A 200 6.76 -10.98 -10.37
N SER A 201 6.70 -11.37 -11.63
CA SER A 201 7.24 -12.66 -12.10
C SER A 201 8.77 -12.73 -12.03
N LEU A 202 9.44 -11.58 -12.20
CA LEU A 202 10.90 -11.47 -12.15
C LEU A 202 11.44 -11.37 -10.72
N LEU A 203 10.69 -10.77 -9.80
CA LEU A 203 11.10 -10.45 -8.42
C LEU A 203 11.76 -11.63 -7.67
N PRO A 204 11.24 -12.87 -7.73
CA PRO A 204 11.89 -14.02 -7.07
C PRO A 204 13.30 -14.33 -7.59
N LYS A 205 13.63 -13.86 -8.80
CA LYS A 205 14.91 -14.08 -9.48
C LYS A 205 15.90 -12.92 -9.29
N VAL A 206 15.47 -11.86 -8.60
CA VAL A 206 16.33 -10.69 -8.34
C VAL A 206 17.26 -11.00 -7.18
N VAL A 207 18.57 -10.90 -7.46
CA VAL A 207 19.66 -11.17 -6.51
C VAL A 207 20.19 -9.88 -5.91
N VAL A 208 20.45 -9.90 -4.60
CA VAL A 208 21.12 -8.83 -3.86
C VAL A 208 22.54 -9.30 -3.56
N SER A 209 23.55 -8.56 -4.03
CA SER A 209 24.94 -8.90 -3.76
C SER A 209 25.36 -8.51 -2.34
N SER A 210 26.39 -9.15 -1.79
CA SER A 210 26.94 -8.77 -0.47
C SER A 210 27.37 -7.31 -0.40
N ALA A 211 27.85 -6.75 -1.51
CA ALA A 211 28.20 -5.32 -1.58
C ALA A 211 26.96 -4.42 -1.41
N MET A 212 25.81 -4.79 -1.96
CA MET A 212 24.56 -4.04 -1.78
C MET A 212 24.05 -4.14 -0.34
N ILE A 213 24.14 -5.31 0.29
CA ILE A 213 23.81 -5.49 1.72
C ILE A 213 24.67 -4.59 2.60
N GLN A 214 25.99 -4.54 2.33
CA GLN A 214 26.90 -3.65 3.06
C GLN A 214 26.53 -2.16 2.86
N LEU A 215 26.18 -1.77 1.63
CA LEU A 215 25.77 -0.40 1.31
C LEU A 215 24.50 0.01 2.05
N VAL A 216 23.50 -0.87 2.11
CA VAL A 216 22.26 -0.67 2.90
C VAL A 216 22.59 -0.43 4.37
N SER A 217 23.42 -1.29 4.97
CA SER A 217 23.84 -1.11 6.37
C SER A 217 24.54 0.23 6.62
N VAL A 218 25.36 0.70 5.67
CA VAL A 218 26.00 2.02 5.76
C VAL A 218 24.97 3.15 5.69
N TYR A 219 23.95 3.03 4.84
CA TYR A 219 22.88 4.04 4.74
C TYR A 219 22.04 4.07 6.02
N ALA A 220 21.65 2.93 6.58
CA ALA A 220 20.89 2.83 7.82
C ALA A 220 21.65 3.44 9.02
N LEU A 221 22.95 3.14 9.13
CA LEU A 221 23.80 3.74 10.16
C LEU A 221 23.91 5.27 10.01
N LYS A 222 24.09 5.79 8.80
CA LYS A 222 24.15 7.23 8.53
C LYS A 222 22.82 7.93 8.80
N ALA A 223 21.71 7.26 8.57
CA ALA A 223 20.36 7.76 8.84
C ALA A 223 19.96 7.63 10.32
N HIS A 224 20.82 7.06 11.17
CA HIS A 224 20.54 6.81 12.60
C HIS A 224 19.24 6.01 12.82
N VAL A 225 18.94 5.07 11.95
CA VAL A 225 17.74 4.24 12.05
C VAL A 225 17.88 3.27 13.20
N SER A 226 16.85 3.16 14.03
CA SER A 226 16.78 2.19 15.12
C SER A 226 16.23 0.84 14.61
N GLY A 227 16.93 -0.26 14.91
CA GLY A 227 16.52 -1.60 14.51
C GLY A 227 16.85 -1.94 13.05
N HIS A 228 16.37 -3.10 12.57
CA HIS A 228 16.75 -3.66 11.26
C HIS A 228 15.60 -3.65 10.24
N ARG A 229 14.41 -3.16 10.63
CA ARG A 229 13.23 -3.15 9.77
C ARG A 229 13.43 -2.30 8.52
N ALA A 230 14.02 -1.11 8.68
CA ALA A 230 14.29 -0.22 7.56
C ALA A 230 15.33 -0.81 6.58
N ASP A 231 16.35 -1.52 7.10
CA ASP A 231 17.33 -2.22 6.23
C ASP A 231 16.63 -3.23 5.31
N ILE A 232 15.70 -4.00 5.88
CA ILE A 232 14.93 -5.02 5.16
C ILE A 232 14.02 -4.35 4.13
N TYR A 233 13.29 -3.30 4.52
CA TYR A 233 12.40 -2.59 3.62
C TYR A 233 13.15 -1.94 2.45
N LEU A 234 14.31 -1.35 2.71
CA LEU A 234 15.15 -0.75 1.68
C LEU A 234 15.63 -1.79 0.66
N ILE A 235 16.08 -2.96 1.13
CA ILE A 235 16.46 -4.08 0.25
C ILE A 235 15.26 -4.54 -0.60
N GLU A 236 14.10 -4.72 0.02
CA GLU A 236 12.92 -5.22 -0.69
C GLU A 236 12.37 -4.18 -1.68
N ALA A 237 12.45 -2.88 -1.37
CA ALA A 237 12.12 -1.81 -2.30
C ALA A 237 13.10 -1.78 -3.49
N ALA A 238 14.40 -1.91 -3.25
CA ALA A 238 15.42 -1.97 -4.29
C ALA A 238 15.24 -3.20 -5.21
N ARG A 239 14.85 -4.35 -4.67
CA ARG A 239 14.50 -5.54 -5.46
C ARG A 239 13.31 -5.27 -6.39
N ALA A 240 12.28 -4.58 -5.89
CA ALA A 240 11.13 -4.20 -6.70
C ALA A 240 11.52 -3.24 -7.83
N LEU A 241 12.37 -2.23 -7.54
CA LEU A 241 12.89 -1.31 -8.56
C LEU A 241 13.73 -2.03 -9.62
N ALA A 242 14.61 -2.96 -9.21
CA ALA A 242 15.37 -3.78 -10.15
C ALA A 242 14.45 -4.61 -11.06
N ALA A 243 13.40 -5.23 -10.48
CA ALA A 243 12.41 -6.01 -11.22
C ALA A 243 11.61 -5.15 -12.21
N LEU A 244 11.15 -3.95 -11.79
CA LEU A 244 10.46 -2.98 -12.64
C LEU A 244 11.34 -2.49 -13.81
N ALA A 245 12.66 -2.45 -13.59
CA ALA A 245 13.66 -2.14 -14.61
C ALA A 245 14.14 -3.39 -15.39
N GLU A 246 13.41 -4.51 -15.29
CA GLU A 246 13.70 -5.80 -15.96
C GLU A 246 15.10 -6.37 -15.66
N ARG A 247 15.68 -6.04 -14.51
CA ARG A 247 17.01 -6.50 -14.07
C ARG A 247 16.91 -7.62 -13.03
N ARG A 248 17.84 -8.53 -13.06
CA ARG A 248 17.96 -9.65 -12.10
C ARG A 248 18.91 -9.35 -10.94
N TYR A 249 19.39 -8.13 -10.79
CA TYR A 249 20.31 -7.71 -9.74
C TYR A 249 20.04 -6.26 -9.34
N VAL A 250 20.22 -5.99 -8.07
CA VAL A 250 20.09 -4.66 -7.48
C VAL A 250 21.34 -3.84 -7.77
N LEU A 251 21.18 -2.58 -8.10
CA LEU A 251 22.24 -1.59 -8.33
C LEU A 251 22.20 -0.50 -7.23
N PRO A 252 23.32 0.21 -6.98
CA PRO A 252 23.35 1.31 -6.02
C PRO A 252 22.24 2.36 -6.22
N LYS A 253 21.92 2.71 -7.46
CA LYS A 253 20.85 3.65 -7.80
C LYS A 253 19.43 3.20 -7.38
N ASP A 254 19.25 1.93 -7.07
CA ASP A 254 17.97 1.41 -6.59
C ASP A 254 17.80 1.61 -5.07
N LEU A 255 18.86 2.09 -4.40
CA LEU A 255 18.89 2.41 -2.98
C LEU A 255 18.75 3.93 -2.72
N GLU A 256 18.78 4.76 -3.76
CA GLU A 256 18.63 6.22 -3.75
C GLU A 256 17.14 6.62 -3.98
#